data_7644f43d069fa8ed75f4bf506233b757
#
_entry.id   7644f43d069fa8ed75f4bf506233b757
#
_cell.length_a   1.000
_cell.length_b   1.000
_cell.length_c   1.000
_cell.angle_alpha   90.00
_cell.angle_beta   90.00
_cell.angle_gamma   90.00
#
_symmetry.space_group_name_H-M   'P 1'
#
loop_
_entity.id
_entity.type
_entity.pdbx_description
1 polymer ?
#
loop_
_entity_poly.entity_id
_entity_poly.type
_entity_poly.pdbx_seq_one_letter_code
_entity_poly.pdbx_strand_id
1 'polypeptide(L)'
;MKKLLSYLLVACTTFLAWQCKKDPFENPFNNPDLVIPPDTVNQVPLVEGSFPWLHQKVFKPTCSNSGCHDGTFEPDFTTIESSYNTLVYQPVIKNNAQQSYEYRVMPGNAVASVLVNRITTDIDGQSGIMPLSIDPGSDWPNMKAEYVTAIRNWIDAGAPNQFGQFPTAGNQVPQMTGVLAFADAQPTPLPRAPGNGPLLVPPGTQTLSIWIGFSDDSTAVNQFLGNTIRFSTSANSFSGSNPQPLSIAPAPLNALGYFGANVDYWHSIQFDPYQFGSLNEEVFFRAEIGDGDNPLLEIPGNGSLAYIKSYFSYKIDP
;
A
#
# COMPACT_ATOMS: atom_id res chain seq x y z
N MET A 1 -48.27 53.57 0.72
CA MET A 1 -47.95 52.13 0.39
C MET A 1 -46.84 51.98 -0.63
N LYS A 2 -46.83 52.67 -1.78
CA LYS A 2 -45.75 52.49 -2.80
C LYS A 2 -44.33 52.83 -2.32
N LYS A 3 -44.14 53.86 -1.48
CA LYS A 3 -42.77 54.17 -0.92
C LYS A 3 -42.28 53.21 0.09
N LEU A 4 -43.15 52.56 0.88
CA LEU A 4 -42.73 51.52 1.86
C LEU A 4 -42.26 50.24 1.18
N LEU A 5 -42.95 49.89 0.06
CA LEU A 5 -42.56 48.69 -0.74
C LEU A 5 -41.19 48.87 -1.41
N SER A 6 -40.87 50.12 -1.85
CA SER A 6 -39.58 50.46 -2.46
C SER A 6 -38.41 50.35 -1.47
N TYR A 7 -38.60 50.78 -0.21
CA TYR A 7 -37.58 50.65 0.82
C TYR A 7 -37.37 49.18 1.26
N LEU A 8 -38.45 48.40 1.27
CA LEU A 8 -38.35 46.95 1.59
C LEU A 8 -37.60 46.19 0.49
N LEU A 9 -37.81 46.58 -0.78
CA LEU A 9 -37.11 45.94 -1.91
C LEU A 9 -35.60 46.27 -1.91
N VAL A 10 -35.23 47.52 -1.60
CA VAL A 10 -33.82 47.94 -1.50
C VAL A 10 -33.14 47.29 -0.30
N ALA A 11 -33.84 47.16 0.84
CA ALA A 11 -33.29 46.46 2.01
C ALA A 11 -33.07 44.96 1.76
N CYS A 12 -33.98 44.31 1.02
CA CYS A 12 -33.81 42.87 0.66
C CYS A 12 -32.65 42.64 -0.32
N THR A 13 -32.43 43.55 -1.28
CA THR A 13 -31.33 43.43 -2.23
C THR A 13 -29.97 43.67 -1.58
N THR A 14 -29.86 44.54 -0.58
CA THR A 14 -28.63 44.78 0.17
C THR A 14 -28.32 43.61 1.13
N PHE A 15 -29.33 42.92 1.67
CA PHE A 15 -29.11 41.74 2.53
C PHE A 15 -28.67 40.50 1.73
N LEU A 16 -29.15 40.34 0.48
CA LEU A 16 -28.73 39.27 -0.41
C LEU A 16 -27.29 39.42 -0.92
N ALA A 17 -26.79 40.67 -1.01
CA ALA A 17 -25.39 40.91 -1.41
C ALA A 17 -24.37 40.63 -0.32
N TRP A 18 -24.79 40.46 0.94
CA TRP A 18 -23.88 40.18 2.05
C TRP A 18 -23.73 38.69 2.33
N GLN A 19 -24.50 37.79 1.69
CA GLN A 19 -24.47 36.35 1.96
C GLN A 19 -23.51 35.56 1.07
N CYS A 20 -22.77 36.22 0.18
CA CYS A 20 -21.79 35.52 -0.68
C CYS A 20 -20.38 36.12 -0.57
N LYS A 21 -19.89 36.36 0.62
CA LYS A 21 -18.45 36.23 0.84
C LYS A 21 -18.17 34.78 1.24
N LYS A 22 -18.00 33.93 0.25
CA LYS A 22 -17.24 32.70 0.40
C LYS A 22 -15.84 33.18 0.77
N ASP A 23 -15.47 33.05 2.05
CA ASP A 23 -14.07 33.14 2.42
C ASP A 23 -13.35 32.17 1.50
N PRO A 24 -12.38 32.60 0.70
CA PRO A 24 -11.59 31.66 -0.04
C PRO A 24 -11.06 30.69 1.02
N PHE A 25 -11.31 29.41 0.82
CA PHE A 25 -10.69 28.37 1.62
C PHE A 25 -9.20 28.61 1.43
N GLU A 26 -8.58 29.35 2.35
CA GLU A 26 -7.14 29.56 2.32
C GLU A 26 -6.55 28.19 2.55
N ASN A 27 -6.15 27.57 1.46
CA ASN A 27 -5.28 26.43 1.53
C ASN A 27 -4.06 26.90 2.35
N PRO A 28 -3.82 26.34 3.54
CA PRO A 28 -2.73 26.78 4.40
C PRO A 28 -1.36 26.71 3.69
N PHE A 29 -1.26 25.93 2.60
CA PHE A 29 -0.07 25.89 1.76
C PHE A 29 0.03 27.05 0.74
N ASN A 30 -0.99 27.86 0.56
CA ASN A 30 -0.99 29.04 -0.32
C ASN A 30 -0.78 30.36 0.46
N ASN A 31 -0.48 30.28 1.76
CA ASN A 31 -0.17 31.47 2.54
C ASN A 31 1.26 31.95 2.16
N PRO A 32 1.42 33.13 1.52
CA PRO A 32 2.74 33.66 1.15
C PRO A 32 3.62 33.97 2.37
N ASP A 33 3.03 34.12 3.56
CA ASP A 33 3.75 34.35 4.81
C ASP A 33 4.10 33.02 5.52
N LEU A 34 3.65 31.88 5.01
CA LEU A 34 4.10 30.59 5.45
C LEU A 34 5.48 30.37 4.83
N VAL A 35 6.51 30.92 5.45
CA VAL A 35 7.87 30.47 5.23
C VAL A 35 7.93 29.06 5.79
N ILE A 36 7.59 28.08 4.94
CA ILE A 36 7.99 26.71 5.19
C ILE A 36 9.51 26.81 5.30
N PRO A 37 10.11 26.56 6.48
CA PRO A 37 11.56 26.52 6.55
C PRO A 37 11.99 25.59 5.43
N PRO A 38 12.99 25.94 4.59
CA PRO A 38 13.52 25.01 3.63
C PRO A 38 13.74 23.74 4.41
N ASP A 39 13.16 22.62 3.93
CA ASP A 39 13.13 21.35 4.62
C ASP A 39 14.50 21.10 5.24
N THR A 40 14.67 21.55 6.47
CA THR A 40 15.78 21.21 7.34
C THR A 40 15.45 19.84 7.97
N VAL A 41 14.83 18.96 7.17
CA VAL A 41 15.12 17.56 7.31
C VAL A 41 16.64 17.52 7.16
N ASN A 42 17.33 17.24 8.25
CA ASN A 42 18.74 16.87 8.21
C ASN A 42 18.87 15.92 7.04
N GLN A 43 19.27 16.45 5.88
CA GLN A 43 19.63 15.61 4.76
C GLN A 43 20.85 14.88 5.29
N VAL A 44 20.61 13.67 5.79
CA VAL A 44 21.71 12.75 6.07
C VAL A 44 22.52 12.75 4.80
N PRO A 45 23.80 13.18 4.84
CA PRO A 45 24.61 13.28 3.64
C PRO A 45 24.51 11.96 2.90
N LEU A 46 24.09 11.99 1.63
CA LEU A 46 23.98 10.80 0.82
C LEU A 46 25.37 10.21 0.68
N VAL A 47 25.64 9.18 1.47
CA VAL A 47 26.90 8.43 1.38
C VAL A 47 26.81 7.56 0.13
N GLU A 48 27.75 7.73 -0.79
CA GLU A 48 27.82 6.93 -2.01
C GLU A 48 27.78 5.43 -1.70
N GLY A 49 26.94 4.69 -2.44
CA GLY A 49 26.72 3.27 -2.22
C GLY A 49 25.80 2.91 -1.05
N SER A 50 25.36 3.89 -0.23
CA SER A 50 24.30 3.64 0.77
C SER A 50 22.95 3.41 0.10
N PHE A 51 22.02 2.76 0.80
CA PHE A 51 20.69 2.51 0.25
C PHE A 51 19.94 3.79 -0.13
N PRO A 52 19.93 4.88 0.67
CA PRO A 52 19.35 6.16 0.25
C PRO A 52 19.99 6.72 -1.04
N TRP A 53 21.30 6.57 -1.19
CA TRP A 53 22.00 6.99 -2.40
C TRP A 53 21.59 6.14 -3.61
N LEU A 54 21.54 4.81 -3.46
CA LEU A 54 21.07 3.90 -4.50
C LEU A 54 19.62 4.21 -4.90
N HIS A 55 18.75 4.46 -3.93
CA HIS A 55 17.37 4.84 -4.22
C HIS A 55 17.30 6.14 -5.01
N GLN A 56 17.99 7.20 -4.56
CA GLN A 56 17.88 8.51 -5.18
C GLN A 56 18.60 8.60 -6.55
N LYS A 57 19.70 7.87 -6.71
CA LYS A 57 20.52 7.95 -7.93
C LYS A 57 20.17 6.88 -8.96
N VAL A 58 19.69 5.73 -8.52
CA VAL A 58 19.48 4.58 -9.40
C VAL A 58 17.99 4.21 -9.46
N PHE A 59 17.41 3.75 -8.36
CA PHE A 59 16.08 3.09 -8.41
C PHE A 59 14.98 4.06 -8.81
N LYS A 60 14.90 5.21 -8.13
CA LYS A 60 13.85 6.18 -8.40
C LYS A 60 13.91 6.79 -9.81
N PRO A 61 15.04 7.35 -10.29
CA PRO A 61 15.07 7.97 -11.60
C PRO A 61 15.13 6.99 -12.78
N THR A 62 15.47 5.72 -12.53
CA THR A 62 15.68 4.73 -13.60
C THR A 62 14.60 3.67 -13.65
N CYS A 63 14.04 3.28 -12.51
CA CYS A 63 13.18 2.11 -12.39
C CYS A 63 11.73 2.46 -12.05
N SER A 64 11.46 3.61 -11.39
CA SER A 64 10.11 3.98 -10.96
C SER A 64 9.31 4.78 -11.99
N ASN A 65 9.62 4.61 -13.27
CA ASN A 65 8.90 5.25 -14.36
C ASN A 65 7.46 4.76 -14.43
N SER A 66 6.57 5.62 -14.94
CA SER A 66 5.14 5.30 -15.09
C SER A 66 4.93 4.01 -15.90
N GLY A 67 4.15 3.09 -15.34
CA GLY A 67 3.90 1.77 -15.91
C GLY A 67 5.04 0.76 -15.73
N CYS A 68 6.06 1.12 -14.93
CA CYS A 68 7.14 0.23 -14.50
C CYS A 68 7.02 -0.04 -12.99
N HIS A 69 8.05 0.23 -12.21
CA HIS A 69 8.08 -0.01 -10.76
C HIS A 69 7.62 1.22 -9.96
N ASP A 70 6.52 1.82 -10.37
CA ASP A 70 5.92 3.05 -9.84
C ASP A 70 4.83 2.79 -8.77
N GLY A 71 4.85 1.62 -8.15
CA GLY A 71 3.85 1.15 -7.19
C GLY A 71 2.74 0.32 -7.85
N THR A 72 2.73 0.18 -9.18
CA THR A 72 1.74 -0.65 -9.90
C THR A 72 2.00 -2.13 -9.67
N PHE A 73 3.25 -2.53 -9.58
CA PHE A 73 3.70 -3.89 -9.25
C PHE A 73 5.06 -3.87 -8.59
N GLU A 74 5.41 -4.96 -7.91
CA GLU A 74 6.67 -5.09 -7.20
C GLU A 74 7.85 -5.51 -8.11
N PRO A 75 9.07 -5.07 -7.73
CA PRO A 75 9.40 -4.18 -6.61
C PRO A 75 8.90 -2.76 -6.86
N ASP A 76 8.58 -2.02 -5.78
CA ASP A 76 8.12 -0.62 -5.85
C ASP A 76 9.27 0.32 -5.50
N PHE A 77 9.65 1.19 -6.45
CA PHE A 77 10.76 2.14 -6.28
C PHE A 77 10.30 3.59 -6.06
N THR A 78 9.06 3.81 -5.65
CA THR A 78 8.52 5.17 -5.45
C THR A 78 9.07 5.85 -4.20
N THR A 79 9.26 5.12 -3.11
CA THR A 79 9.84 5.62 -1.86
C THR A 79 11.04 4.77 -1.42
N ILE A 80 11.86 5.31 -0.51
CA ILE A 80 13.02 4.56 0.04
C ILE A 80 12.52 3.30 0.77
N GLU A 81 11.48 3.46 1.58
CA GLU A 81 10.91 2.39 2.39
C GLU A 81 10.29 1.29 1.50
N SER A 82 9.47 1.67 0.51
CA SER A 82 8.88 0.68 -0.40
C SER A 82 9.95 -0.05 -1.20
N SER A 83 10.99 0.67 -1.66
CA SER A 83 12.10 0.07 -2.40
C SER A 83 12.83 -0.97 -1.57
N TYR A 84 13.12 -0.67 -0.31
CA TYR A 84 13.79 -1.60 0.59
C TYR A 84 12.92 -2.82 0.88
N ASN A 85 11.69 -2.58 1.32
CA ASN A 85 10.76 -3.62 1.77
C ASN A 85 10.27 -4.53 0.64
N THR A 86 10.32 -4.06 -0.62
CA THR A 86 9.96 -4.89 -1.78
C THR A 86 11.16 -5.55 -2.45
N LEU A 87 12.39 -5.28 -1.99
CA LEU A 87 13.61 -5.90 -2.50
C LEU A 87 14.20 -6.95 -1.56
N VAL A 88 14.45 -6.56 -0.30
CA VAL A 88 15.29 -7.34 0.61
C VAL A 88 14.51 -8.51 1.20
N TYR A 89 15.04 -9.73 1.04
CA TYR A 89 14.38 -11.00 1.40
C TYR A 89 13.00 -11.21 0.78
N GLN A 90 12.64 -10.44 -0.25
CA GLN A 90 11.37 -10.65 -0.95
C GLN A 90 11.51 -11.75 -2.01
N PRO A 91 10.51 -12.63 -2.12
CA PRO A 91 10.54 -13.74 -3.06
C PRO A 91 10.56 -13.25 -4.51
N VAL A 92 11.19 -14.04 -5.36
CA VAL A 92 11.29 -13.76 -6.79
C VAL A 92 9.96 -14.03 -7.49
N ILE A 93 9.39 -13.02 -8.16
CA ILE A 93 8.18 -13.19 -8.99
C ILE A 93 8.54 -13.84 -10.34
N LYS A 94 9.63 -13.41 -10.96
CA LYS A 94 10.10 -13.92 -12.23
C LYS A 94 11.53 -14.42 -12.13
N ASN A 95 11.69 -15.73 -12.29
CA ASN A 95 12.95 -16.44 -12.09
C ASN A 95 13.55 -16.90 -13.45
N ASN A 96 14.77 -17.41 -13.43
CA ASN A 96 15.34 -18.12 -14.55
C ASN A 96 14.71 -19.52 -14.71
N ALA A 97 14.99 -20.19 -15.85
CA ALA A 97 14.43 -21.51 -16.13
C ALA A 97 14.77 -22.58 -15.09
N GLN A 98 15.87 -22.41 -14.36
CA GLN A 98 16.35 -23.33 -13.31
C GLN A 98 15.77 -22.99 -11.93
N GLN A 99 14.97 -21.93 -11.78
CA GLN A 99 14.43 -21.45 -10.49
C GLN A 99 15.53 -21.24 -9.44
N SER A 100 16.69 -20.69 -9.84
CA SER A 100 17.88 -20.67 -8.99
C SER A 100 17.95 -19.50 -8.01
N TYR A 101 17.01 -18.54 -8.09
CA TYR A 101 16.93 -17.41 -7.18
C TYR A 101 15.76 -17.57 -6.21
N GLU A 102 16.02 -17.40 -4.93
CA GLU A 102 14.99 -17.40 -3.88
C GLU A 102 14.46 -15.98 -3.63
N TYR A 103 15.38 -15.01 -3.53
CA TYR A 103 15.05 -13.62 -3.19
C TYR A 103 15.44 -12.63 -4.27
N ARG A 104 14.72 -11.49 -4.29
CA ARG A 104 15.08 -10.34 -5.13
C ARG A 104 16.43 -9.78 -4.74
N VAL A 105 16.68 -9.63 -3.43
CA VAL A 105 17.97 -9.31 -2.82
C VAL A 105 18.21 -10.27 -1.66
N MET A 106 19.29 -11.03 -1.77
CA MET A 106 19.83 -11.88 -0.71
C MET A 106 20.96 -11.14 -0.02
N PRO A 107 20.76 -10.58 1.17
CA PRO A 107 21.80 -9.86 1.89
C PRO A 107 23.07 -10.68 2.08
N GLY A 108 24.21 -10.06 1.81
CA GLY A 108 25.50 -10.70 1.85
C GLY A 108 25.85 -11.56 0.60
N ASN A 109 24.96 -11.62 -0.41
CA ASN A 109 25.21 -12.44 -1.60
C ASN A 109 24.59 -11.84 -2.87
N ALA A 110 25.34 -10.97 -3.54
CA ALA A 110 24.90 -10.34 -4.79
C ALA A 110 24.70 -11.35 -5.94
N VAL A 111 25.42 -12.49 -5.92
CA VAL A 111 25.30 -13.52 -6.96
C VAL A 111 23.97 -14.27 -6.83
N ALA A 112 23.50 -14.50 -5.60
CA ALA A 112 22.21 -15.14 -5.33
C ALA A 112 21.01 -14.15 -5.40
N SER A 113 21.26 -12.87 -5.69
CA SER A 113 20.24 -11.84 -5.77
C SER A 113 19.76 -11.67 -7.20
N VAL A 114 18.47 -11.93 -7.46
CA VAL A 114 17.92 -11.79 -8.83
C VAL A 114 17.99 -10.37 -9.35
N LEU A 115 17.96 -9.35 -8.50
CA LEU A 115 18.09 -7.94 -8.88
C LEU A 115 19.31 -7.72 -9.78
N VAL A 116 20.46 -8.23 -9.37
CA VAL A 116 21.71 -8.10 -10.12
C VAL A 116 21.62 -8.77 -11.49
N ASN A 117 21.03 -9.95 -11.53
CA ASN A 117 20.83 -10.68 -12.78
C ASN A 117 19.86 -9.92 -13.70
N ARG A 118 18.74 -9.42 -13.20
CA ARG A 118 17.75 -8.66 -13.98
C ARG A 118 18.30 -7.40 -14.66
N ILE A 119 19.28 -6.73 -14.04
CA ILE A 119 19.89 -5.51 -14.60
C ILE A 119 21.15 -5.78 -15.45
N THR A 120 21.63 -7.02 -15.49
CA THR A 120 22.83 -7.38 -16.25
C THR A 120 22.59 -8.38 -17.37
N THR A 121 21.60 -9.26 -17.26
CA THR A 121 21.31 -10.31 -18.22
C THR A 121 19.81 -10.42 -18.48
N ASP A 122 19.44 -11.00 -19.62
CA ASP A 122 18.07 -11.43 -19.87
C ASP A 122 17.86 -12.79 -19.19
N ILE A 123 17.13 -12.79 -18.08
CA ILE A 123 17.02 -13.94 -17.17
C ILE A 123 16.31 -15.15 -17.80
N ASP A 124 15.43 -14.93 -18.76
CA ASP A 124 14.63 -15.98 -19.40
C ASP A 124 14.72 -15.96 -20.94
N GLY A 125 15.54 -15.11 -21.51
CA GLY A 125 15.69 -14.93 -22.93
C GLY A 125 14.50 -14.27 -23.66
N GLN A 126 13.54 -13.72 -22.90
CA GLN A 126 12.30 -13.12 -23.43
C GLN A 126 11.95 -11.78 -22.78
N SER A 127 12.29 -11.61 -21.51
CA SER A 127 11.89 -10.45 -20.71
C SER A 127 12.77 -9.23 -20.94
N GLY A 128 13.92 -9.40 -21.56
CA GLY A 128 14.93 -8.37 -21.75
C GLY A 128 15.69 -8.02 -20.45
N ILE A 129 16.69 -7.18 -20.59
CA ILE A 129 17.52 -6.68 -19.49
C ILE A 129 16.87 -5.40 -18.92
N MET A 130 16.71 -5.32 -17.61
CA MET A 130 16.21 -4.11 -16.97
C MET A 130 17.27 -3.00 -16.91
N PRO A 131 16.86 -1.74 -17.02
CA PRO A 131 15.52 -1.25 -17.32
C PRO A 131 15.14 -1.45 -18.81
N LEU A 132 13.89 -1.80 -19.10
CA LEU A 132 13.39 -1.96 -20.48
C LEU A 132 13.23 -0.62 -21.20
N SER A 133 12.95 0.43 -20.43
CA SER A 133 12.85 1.81 -20.89
C SER A 133 13.56 2.70 -19.89
N ILE A 134 14.25 3.70 -20.39
CA ILE A 134 15.04 4.63 -19.58
C ILE A 134 14.44 6.01 -19.73
N ASP A 135 14.14 6.68 -18.61
CA ASP A 135 13.69 8.06 -18.60
C ASP A 135 14.82 8.97 -19.13
N PRO A 136 14.50 9.98 -19.95
CA PRO A 136 15.49 10.95 -20.44
C PRO A 136 16.27 11.68 -19.34
N GLY A 137 15.71 11.74 -18.13
CA GLY A 137 16.39 12.32 -16.96
C GLY A 137 17.33 11.39 -16.22
N SER A 138 17.36 10.10 -16.57
CA SER A 138 18.26 9.12 -15.96
C SER A 138 19.62 9.12 -16.60
N ASP A 139 20.66 9.07 -15.78
CA ASP A 139 22.05 8.93 -16.24
C ASP A 139 22.51 7.45 -16.34
N TRP A 140 21.59 6.50 -16.15
CA TRP A 140 21.85 5.06 -16.24
C TRP A 140 22.66 4.63 -17.47
N PRO A 141 22.42 5.14 -18.70
CA PRO A 141 23.16 4.70 -19.86
C PRO A 141 24.69 4.96 -19.74
N ASN A 142 25.05 6.02 -19.04
CA ASN A 142 26.44 6.43 -18.87
C ASN A 142 27.10 5.84 -17.61
N MET A 143 26.29 5.54 -16.58
CA MET A 143 26.76 5.16 -15.24
C MET A 143 26.42 3.70 -14.89
N LYS A 144 25.96 2.90 -15.85
CA LYS A 144 25.48 1.53 -15.61
C LYS A 144 26.50 0.66 -14.86
N ALA A 145 27.78 0.72 -15.27
CA ALA A 145 28.81 -0.12 -14.68
C ALA A 145 29.06 0.20 -13.20
N GLU A 146 29.11 1.52 -12.91
CA GLU A 146 29.29 2.07 -11.56
C GLU A 146 28.09 1.72 -10.67
N TYR A 147 26.87 1.91 -11.19
CA TYR A 147 25.63 1.62 -10.46
C TYR A 147 25.46 0.13 -10.17
N VAL A 148 25.75 -0.74 -11.13
CA VAL A 148 25.75 -2.20 -10.91
C VAL A 148 26.77 -2.58 -9.86
N THR A 149 27.96 -1.97 -9.88
CA THR A 149 29.01 -2.20 -8.87
C THR A 149 28.54 -1.73 -7.49
N ALA A 150 27.95 -0.55 -7.39
CA ALA A 150 27.43 -0.02 -6.12
C ALA A 150 26.31 -0.90 -5.54
N ILE A 151 25.40 -1.38 -6.39
CA ILE A 151 24.33 -2.30 -5.98
C ILE A 151 24.94 -3.62 -5.46
N ARG A 152 25.91 -4.19 -6.17
CA ARG A 152 26.59 -5.41 -5.72
C ARG A 152 27.27 -5.22 -4.37
N ASN A 153 28.04 -4.15 -4.22
CA ASN A 153 28.74 -3.83 -2.99
C ASN A 153 27.78 -3.63 -1.81
N TRP A 154 26.64 -2.95 -2.03
CA TRP A 154 25.62 -2.78 -1.02
C TRP A 154 25.03 -4.13 -0.58
N ILE A 155 24.73 -5.01 -1.54
CA ILE A 155 24.20 -6.35 -1.23
C ILE A 155 25.24 -7.18 -0.47
N ASP A 156 26.48 -7.24 -0.98
CA ASP A 156 27.57 -8.03 -0.38
C ASP A 156 27.95 -7.51 1.01
N ALA A 157 27.75 -6.22 1.27
CA ALA A 157 27.89 -5.62 2.60
C ALA A 157 26.71 -5.96 3.56
N GLY A 158 25.76 -6.79 3.14
CA GLY A 158 24.63 -7.20 3.98
C GLY A 158 23.35 -6.41 3.77
N ALA A 159 23.27 -5.62 2.69
CA ALA A 159 22.10 -4.83 2.30
C ALA A 159 21.50 -3.97 3.44
N PRO A 160 22.27 -3.11 4.11
CA PRO A 160 21.75 -2.27 5.18
C PRO A 160 20.67 -1.30 4.66
N ASN A 161 19.66 -1.03 5.51
CA ASN A 161 18.56 -0.10 5.20
C ASN A 161 19.01 1.38 5.21
N GLN A 162 18.06 2.31 5.06
CA GLN A 162 18.32 3.76 5.07
C GLN A 162 18.92 4.28 6.37
N PHE A 163 18.83 3.53 7.46
CA PHE A 163 19.41 3.87 8.76
C PHE A 163 20.71 3.12 9.04
N GLY A 164 21.23 2.35 8.05
CA GLY A 164 22.44 1.54 8.19
C GLY A 164 22.22 0.26 9.01
N GLN A 165 20.98 -0.11 9.28
CA GLN A 165 20.64 -1.34 10.00
C GLN A 165 20.64 -2.52 9.04
N PHE A 166 21.21 -3.65 9.48
CA PHE A 166 21.21 -4.88 8.71
C PHE A 166 19.87 -5.59 8.85
N PRO A 167 19.32 -6.12 7.74
CA PRO A 167 18.15 -6.98 7.82
C PRO A 167 18.52 -8.27 8.52
N THR A 168 17.68 -8.76 9.38
CA THR A 168 17.78 -10.12 9.91
C THR A 168 17.21 -11.10 8.88
N ALA A 169 17.99 -12.12 8.53
CA ALA A 169 17.44 -13.29 7.87
C ALA A 169 16.49 -13.94 8.87
N GLY A 170 15.22 -13.77 8.68
CA GLY A 170 14.26 -14.25 9.64
C GLY A 170 12.86 -14.10 9.10
N ASN A 171 11.96 -14.63 9.85
CA ASN A 171 10.55 -14.60 9.69
C ASN A 171 10.04 -13.26 9.11
N GLN A 172 9.46 -13.31 7.93
CA GLN A 172 8.81 -12.15 7.30
C GLN A 172 7.55 -11.83 8.10
N VAL A 173 7.17 -10.56 8.10
CA VAL A 173 5.88 -10.19 8.68
C VAL A 173 4.73 -10.74 7.84
N PRO A 174 3.60 -11.13 8.44
CA PRO A 174 2.42 -11.58 7.71
C PRO A 174 1.99 -10.60 6.62
N GLN A 175 1.62 -11.12 5.47
CA GLN A 175 1.17 -10.34 4.32
C GLN A 175 -0.28 -10.66 3.99
N MET A 176 -1.03 -9.66 3.53
CA MET A 176 -2.37 -9.83 3.02
C MET A 176 -2.34 -10.40 1.59
N THR A 177 -3.12 -11.44 1.34
CA THR A 177 -3.25 -12.07 0.03
C THR A 177 -4.59 -11.81 -0.64
N GLY A 178 -5.62 -11.42 0.12
CA GLY A 178 -6.91 -11.10 -0.45
C GLY A 178 -7.97 -10.73 0.60
N VAL A 179 -9.06 -10.12 0.11
CA VAL A 179 -10.27 -9.86 0.89
C VAL A 179 -11.48 -10.18 0.03
N LEU A 180 -12.41 -10.96 0.58
CA LEU A 180 -13.70 -11.28 -0.01
C LEU A 180 -14.82 -10.89 0.95
N ALA A 181 -16.02 -10.68 0.42
CA ALA A 181 -17.21 -10.53 1.25
C ALA A 181 -18.42 -11.22 0.62
N PHE A 182 -19.36 -11.62 1.48
CA PHE A 182 -20.61 -12.26 1.10
C PHE A 182 -21.75 -11.59 1.86
N ALA A 183 -22.85 -11.33 1.17
CA ALA A 183 -24.06 -10.77 1.75
C ALA A 183 -25.09 -11.89 2.05
N ASP A 184 -25.69 -11.88 3.25
CA ASP A 184 -26.81 -12.73 3.65
C ASP A 184 -26.62 -14.22 3.30
N ALA A 185 -25.39 -14.73 3.54
CA ALA A 185 -24.98 -16.11 3.25
C ALA A 185 -25.11 -16.52 1.75
N GLN A 186 -25.15 -15.57 0.83
CA GLN A 186 -25.08 -15.88 -0.60
C GLN A 186 -23.73 -16.50 -0.95
N PRO A 187 -23.69 -17.48 -1.89
CA PRO A 187 -22.45 -18.21 -2.20
C PRO A 187 -21.49 -17.40 -3.12
N THR A 188 -21.96 -16.31 -3.70
CA THR A 188 -21.17 -15.50 -4.64
C THR A 188 -20.52 -14.33 -3.91
N PRO A 189 -19.21 -14.14 -4.03
CA PRO A 189 -18.53 -12.99 -3.47
C PRO A 189 -19.10 -11.68 -4.03
N LEU A 190 -19.17 -10.66 -3.17
CA LEU A 190 -19.57 -9.32 -3.58
C LEU A 190 -18.56 -8.70 -4.55
N PRO A 191 -19.04 -7.93 -5.55
CA PRO A 191 -18.17 -7.20 -6.45
C PRO A 191 -17.46 -6.06 -5.72
N ARG A 192 -16.41 -5.54 -6.35
CA ARG A 192 -15.69 -4.34 -5.92
C ARG A 192 -15.93 -3.19 -6.89
N ALA A 193 -15.80 -2.00 -6.37
CA ALA A 193 -15.65 -0.81 -7.22
C ALA A 193 -14.39 -0.93 -8.10
N PRO A 194 -14.36 -0.29 -9.29
CA PRO A 194 -13.21 -0.31 -10.19
C PRO A 194 -11.90 0.10 -9.50
N GLY A 195 -10.77 -0.45 -9.96
CA GLY A 195 -9.44 -0.14 -9.42
C GLY A 195 -9.17 -0.78 -8.05
N ASN A 196 -9.73 -1.96 -7.78
CA ASN A 196 -9.64 -2.62 -6.47
C ASN A 196 -10.20 -1.76 -5.31
N GLY A 197 -11.23 -0.98 -5.59
CA GLY A 197 -11.91 -0.14 -4.61
C GLY A 197 -12.72 -0.95 -3.58
N PRO A 198 -13.62 -0.27 -2.83
CA PRO A 198 -14.43 -0.89 -1.79
C PRO A 198 -15.28 -2.06 -2.31
N LEU A 199 -15.54 -3.02 -1.43
CA LEU A 199 -16.56 -4.04 -1.64
C LEU A 199 -17.94 -3.35 -1.72
N LEU A 200 -18.73 -3.68 -2.74
CA LEU A 200 -20.05 -3.10 -2.94
C LEU A 200 -21.10 -3.96 -2.26
N VAL A 201 -21.65 -3.46 -1.18
CA VAL A 201 -22.64 -4.17 -0.37
C VAL A 201 -24.05 -3.72 -0.81
N PRO A 202 -24.95 -4.64 -1.22
CA PRO A 202 -26.31 -4.27 -1.59
C PRO A 202 -27.05 -3.63 -0.42
N PRO A 203 -27.91 -2.61 -0.67
CA PRO A 203 -28.74 -2.03 0.38
C PRO A 203 -29.71 -3.09 0.93
N GLY A 204 -29.94 -3.03 2.24
CA GLY A 204 -30.79 -4.00 2.93
C GLY A 204 -30.12 -5.30 3.31
N THR A 205 -28.83 -5.49 3.03
CA THR A 205 -28.03 -6.60 3.55
C THR A 205 -28.12 -6.62 5.07
N GLN A 206 -28.51 -7.75 5.64
CA GLN A 206 -28.64 -7.93 7.10
C GLN A 206 -27.33 -8.44 7.70
N THR A 207 -26.59 -9.25 6.97
CA THR A 207 -25.36 -9.86 7.43
C THR A 207 -24.30 -9.77 6.35
N LEU A 208 -23.18 -9.12 6.67
CA LEU A 208 -21.98 -9.09 5.84
C LEU A 208 -20.93 -10.01 6.46
N SER A 209 -20.45 -10.97 5.65
CA SER A 209 -19.35 -11.86 6.02
C SER A 209 -18.09 -11.41 5.27
N ILE A 210 -17.08 -10.90 5.96
CA ILE A 210 -15.78 -10.55 5.39
C ILE A 210 -14.81 -11.70 5.67
N TRP A 211 -14.07 -12.10 4.64
CA TRP A 211 -13.01 -13.09 4.70
C TRP A 211 -11.68 -12.43 4.28
N ILE A 212 -10.63 -12.66 5.07
CA ILE A 212 -9.31 -12.11 4.82
C ILE A 212 -8.33 -13.26 4.65
N GLY A 213 -7.61 -13.25 3.53
CA GLY A 213 -6.49 -14.14 3.25
C GLY A 213 -5.18 -13.48 3.65
N PHE A 214 -4.35 -14.25 4.33
CA PHE A 214 -2.99 -13.87 4.69
C PHE A 214 -2.02 -14.94 4.21
N SER A 215 -0.75 -14.61 4.16
CA SER A 215 0.37 -15.54 4.00
C SER A 215 1.51 -15.15 4.93
N ASP A 216 2.31 -16.12 5.25
CA ASP A 216 3.53 -16.00 6.02
C ASP A 216 4.54 -17.03 5.55
N ASP A 217 5.82 -16.79 5.80
CA ASP A 217 6.90 -17.68 5.34
C ASP A 217 7.22 -18.81 6.32
N SER A 218 6.85 -18.68 7.57
CA SER A 218 7.21 -19.63 8.64
C SER A 218 6.02 -20.09 9.48
N THR A 219 5.02 -19.22 9.71
CA THR A 219 3.90 -19.50 10.59
C THR A 219 2.63 -19.84 9.81
N ALA A 220 2.02 -20.97 10.13
CA ALA A 220 0.75 -21.34 9.52
C ALA A 220 -0.32 -20.29 9.84
N VAL A 221 -1.02 -19.79 8.82
CA VAL A 221 -1.96 -18.66 8.92
C VAL A 221 -3.05 -18.88 9.98
N ASN A 222 -3.49 -20.12 10.17
CA ASN A 222 -4.47 -20.50 11.20
C ASN A 222 -3.89 -20.54 12.63
N GLN A 223 -2.62 -20.24 12.80
CA GLN A 223 -1.93 -20.13 14.09
C GLN A 223 -1.56 -18.69 14.45
N PHE A 224 -1.96 -17.73 13.63
CA PHE A 224 -1.71 -16.32 13.90
C PHE A 224 -2.29 -15.86 15.23
N LEU A 225 -1.64 -14.87 15.83
CA LEU A 225 -2.01 -14.22 17.08
C LEU A 225 -2.71 -12.88 16.82
N GLY A 226 -3.30 -12.30 17.85
CA GLY A 226 -4.05 -11.04 17.75
C GLY A 226 -5.45 -11.29 17.20
N ASN A 227 -5.57 -11.59 15.93
CA ASN A 227 -6.80 -11.94 15.22
C ASN A 227 -7.97 -11.01 15.56
N THR A 228 -7.75 -9.70 15.43
CA THR A 228 -8.79 -8.69 15.61
C THR A 228 -8.93 -7.82 14.37
N ILE A 229 -10.06 -7.17 14.25
CA ILE A 229 -10.37 -6.22 13.17
C ILE A 229 -11.04 -4.98 13.76
N ARG A 230 -10.72 -3.81 13.22
CA ARG A 230 -11.36 -2.54 13.56
C ARG A 230 -11.97 -1.92 12.33
N PHE A 231 -13.06 -1.16 12.52
CA PHE A 231 -13.79 -0.47 11.46
C PHE A 231 -13.81 1.03 11.72
N SER A 232 -13.74 1.82 10.65
CA SER A 232 -13.79 3.29 10.71
C SER A 232 -14.27 3.88 9.39
N THR A 233 -14.97 5.00 9.43
CA THR A 233 -15.27 5.81 8.24
C THR A 233 -14.08 6.67 7.79
N SER A 234 -12.96 6.59 8.48
CA SER A 234 -11.70 7.25 8.12
C SER A 234 -10.62 6.22 7.80
N ALA A 235 -9.99 6.35 6.63
CA ALA A 235 -8.89 5.48 6.19
C ALA A 235 -7.65 5.53 7.11
N ASN A 236 -7.49 6.59 7.90
CA ASN A 236 -6.27 6.88 8.65
C ASN A 236 -6.47 6.95 10.17
N SER A 237 -7.71 6.89 10.66
CA SER A 237 -8.00 7.02 12.09
C SER A 237 -8.94 5.93 12.56
N PHE A 238 -8.44 5.08 13.46
CA PHE A 238 -9.18 4.00 14.10
C PHE A 238 -9.23 4.17 15.65
N SER A 239 -8.85 5.36 16.13
CA SER A 239 -8.69 5.64 17.56
C SER A 239 -9.98 5.58 18.40
N GLY A 240 -11.15 5.55 17.79
CA GLY A 240 -12.42 5.37 18.50
C GLY A 240 -13.08 4.01 18.25
N SER A 241 -12.43 3.16 17.49
CA SER A 241 -12.98 1.86 17.07
C SER A 241 -12.57 0.76 18.03
N ASN A 242 -13.55 0.03 18.54
CA ASN A 242 -13.30 -1.16 19.35
C ASN A 242 -12.89 -2.34 18.45
N PRO A 243 -11.82 -3.07 18.81
CA PRO A 243 -11.45 -4.27 18.08
C PRO A 243 -12.55 -5.34 18.19
N GLN A 244 -12.86 -5.98 17.08
CA GLN A 244 -13.76 -7.12 16.99
C GLN A 244 -12.92 -8.37 16.74
N PRO A 245 -13.28 -9.54 17.30
CA PRO A 245 -12.53 -10.76 17.05
C PRO A 245 -12.73 -11.26 15.62
N LEU A 246 -11.64 -11.65 14.97
CA LEU A 246 -11.67 -12.47 13.76
C LEU A 246 -11.77 -13.95 14.15
N SER A 247 -12.70 -14.65 13.54
CA SER A 247 -12.82 -16.10 13.67
C SER A 247 -11.87 -16.80 12.69
N ILE A 248 -11.19 -17.83 13.16
CA ILE A 248 -10.41 -18.72 12.31
C ILE A 248 -11.32 -19.89 11.91
N ALA A 249 -11.52 -20.08 10.61
CA ALA A 249 -12.34 -21.14 10.08
C ALA A 249 -11.70 -22.53 10.30
N PRO A 250 -12.48 -23.60 10.47
CA PRO A 250 -11.94 -24.96 10.60
C PRO A 250 -11.29 -25.49 9.31
N ALA A 251 -11.66 -24.90 8.18
CA ALA A 251 -11.05 -25.12 6.86
C ALA A 251 -11.06 -23.81 6.06
N PRO A 252 -10.08 -23.56 5.21
CA PRO A 252 -10.02 -22.32 4.46
C PRO A 252 -11.05 -22.30 3.34
N LEU A 253 -11.52 -21.09 3.00
CA LEU A 253 -12.17 -20.83 1.73
C LEU A 253 -11.07 -20.61 0.68
N ASN A 254 -11.02 -21.42 -0.38
CA ASN A 254 -10.06 -21.25 -1.48
C ASN A 254 -10.71 -20.43 -2.60
N ALA A 255 -10.13 -19.29 -2.92
CA ALA A 255 -10.62 -18.38 -3.96
C ALA A 255 -9.50 -17.48 -4.50
N LEU A 256 -9.78 -16.73 -5.56
CA LEU A 256 -8.83 -15.77 -6.12
C LEU A 256 -8.47 -14.68 -5.09
N GLY A 257 -7.18 -14.47 -4.92
CA GLY A 257 -6.61 -13.41 -4.10
C GLY A 257 -6.37 -12.12 -4.90
N TYR A 258 -5.72 -11.16 -4.23
CA TYR A 258 -5.44 -9.83 -4.78
C TYR A 258 -4.67 -9.87 -6.11
N PHE A 259 -3.72 -10.77 -6.26
CA PHE A 259 -2.87 -10.92 -7.45
C PHE A 259 -3.40 -11.92 -8.48
N GLY A 260 -4.66 -12.39 -8.34
CA GLY A 260 -5.30 -13.28 -9.29
C GLY A 260 -4.90 -14.77 -9.18
N ALA A 261 -4.07 -15.12 -8.21
CA ALA A 261 -3.80 -16.50 -7.83
C ALA A 261 -4.80 -16.98 -6.77
N ASN A 262 -5.10 -18.28 -6.73
CA ASN A 262 -5.90 -18.85 -5.65
C ASN A 262 -5.12 -18.82 -4.33
N VAL A 263 -5.79 -18.36 -3.29
CA VAL A 263 -5.27 -18.26 -1.92
C VAL A 263 -6.28 -18.82 -0.92
N ASP A 264 -5.81 -19.15 0.26
CA ASP A 264 -6.63 -19.69 1.33
C ASP A 264 -7.04 -18.59 2.31
N TYR A 265 -8.34 -18.42 2.48
CA TYR A 265 -8.95 -17.47 3.40
C TYR A 265 -9.32 -18.20 4.70
N TRP A 266 -8.60 -17.92 5.78
CA TRP A 266 -8.82 -18.54 7.08
C TRP A 266 -9.57 -17.63 8.06
N HIS A 267 -9.40 -16.31 7.96
CA HIS A 267 -9.91 -15.35 8.90
C HIS A 267 -11.23 -14.76 8.41
N SER A 268 -12.24 -14.74 9.26
CA SER A 268 -13.55 -14.19 8.91
C SER A 268 -14.23 -13.47 10.07
N ILE A 269 -15.14 -12.56 9.73
CA ILE A 269 -16.05 -11.90 10.65
C ILE A 269 -17.41 -11.75 9.99
N GLN A 270 -18.49 -11.83 10.82
CA GLN A 270 -19.86 -11.57 10.39
C GLN A 270 -20.46 -10.45 11.25
N PHE A 271 -21.12 -9.50 10.61
CA PHE A 271 -21.75 -8.37 11.30
C PHE A 271 -22.81 -7.71 10.41
N ASP A 272 -23.66 -6.86 11.01
CA ASP A 272 -24.58 -5.97 10.27
C ASP A 272 -23.75 -4.84 9.63
N PRO A 273 -23.73 -4.68 8.29
CA PRO A 273 -22.93 -3.64 7.64
C PRO A 273 -23.29 -2.21 8.06
N TYR A 274 -24.52 -1.98 8.55
CA TYR A 274 -24.96 -0.68 9.06
C TYR A 274 -24.44 -0.37 10.48
N GLN A 275 -23.82 -1.35 11.15
CA GLN A 275 -23.22 -1.14 12.47
C GLN A 275 -22.06 -0.14 12.45
N PHE A 276 -21.33 -0.07 11.33
CA PHE A 276 -20.10 0.74 11.23
C PHE A 276 -20.18 1.87 10.20
N GLY A 277 -21.22 1.93 9.38
CA GLY A 277 -21.39 2.96 8.36
C GLY A 277 -22.83 3.07 7.87
N SER A 278 -23.09 4.11 7.10
CA SER A 278 -24.39 4.43 6.52
C SER A 278 -24.39 4.20 5.00
N LEU A 279 -25.57 4.30 4.38
CA LEU A 279 -25.71 4.23 2.93
C LEU A 279 -24.77 5.24 2.25
N ASN A 280 -24.06 4.81 1.22
CA ASN A 280 -23.05 5.60 0.47
C ASN A 280 -21.77 5.96 1.25
N GLU A 281 -21.64 5.59 2.50
CA GLU A 281 -20.42 5.83 3.27
C GLU A 281 -19.42 4.67 3.08
N GLU A 282 -18.17 5.00 2.84
CA GLU A 282 -17.09 4.01 2.77
C GLU A 282 -16.60 3.71 4.18
N VAL A 283 -16.59 2.42 4.53
CA VAL A 283 -16.12 1.92 5.82
C VAL A 283 -14.85 1.14 5.62
N PHE A 284 -13.75 1.66 6.13
CA PHE A 284 -12.45 1.04 6.13
C PHE A 284 -12.30 0.05 7.28
N PHE A 285 -11.50 -0.98 7.09
CA PHE A 285 -11.18 -1.90 8.18
C PHE A 285 -9.70 -2.25 8.21
N ARG A 286 -9.21 -2.61 9.39
CA ARG A 286 -7.84 -3.05 9.67
C ARG A 286 -7.86 -4.32 10.48
N ALA A 287 -7.12 -5.30 10.02
CA ALA A 287 -6.82 -6.47 10.82
C ALA A 287 -5.56 -6.22 11.66
N GLU A 288 -5.54 -6.73 12.89
CA GLU A 288 -4.37 -6.78 13.75
C GLU A 288 -4.02 -8.26 13.94
N ILE A 289 -2.87 -8.67 13.42
CA ILE A 289 -2.39 -10.04 13.41
C ILE A 289 -0.88 -10.10 13.69
N GLY A 290 -0.39 -11.25 14.07
CA GLY A 290 1.03 -11.54 14.24
C GLY A 290 1.32 -13.02 14.10
N ASP A 291 2.54 -13.34 13.73
CA ASP A 291 3.07 -14.68 13.55
C ASP A 291 3.67 -15.28 14.84
N GLY A 292 3.81 -14.49 15.88
CA GLY A 292 4.42 -14.86 17.16
C GLY A 292 5.90 -14.48 17.29
N ASP A 293 6.60 -14.29 16.18
CA ASP A 293 8.00 -13.89 16.15
C ASP A 293 8.18 -12.40 15.92
N ASN A 294 7.26 -11.80 15.16
CA ASN A 294 7.18 -10.36 14.93
C ASN A 294 6.13 -9.70 15.86
N PRO A 295 6.25 -8.38 16.13
CA PRO A 295 5.18 -7.63 16.79
C PRO A 295 3.85 -7.73 16.03
N LEU A 296 2.74 -7.58 16.74
CA LEU A 296 1.42 -7.47 16.10
C LEU A 296 1.42 -6.37 15.05
N LEU A 297 0.91 -6.68 13.87
CA LEU A 297 0.89 -5.82 12.70
C LEU A 297 -0.54 -5.39 12.37
N GLU A 298 -0.75 -4.09 12.15
CA GLU A 298 -1.99 -3.57 11.56
C GLU A 298 -1.93 -3.62 10.03
N ILE A 299 -2.85 -4.33 9.40
CA ILE A 299 -2.99 -4.45 7.94
C ILE A 299 -4.38 -3.96 7.52
N PRO A 300 -4.46 -2.91 6.66
CA PRO A 300 -3.39 -2.04 6.21
C PRO A 300 -2.94 -1.08 7.32
N GLY A 301 -1.65 -0.80 7.39
CA GLY A 301 -1.11 0.20 8.32
C GLY A 301 -1.36 1.65 7.85
N ASN A 302 -1.00 2.63 8.70
CA ASN A 302 -1.14 4.05 8.35
C ASN A 302 -0.31 4.45 7.13
N GLY A 303 0.86 3.83 6.95
CA GLY A 303 1.76 4.06 5.80
C GLY A 303 1.33 3.37 4.51
N SER A 304 0.31 2.51 4.54
CA SER A 304 -0.17 1.83 3.33
C SER A 304 -0.70 2.80 2.29
N LEU A 305 -0.54 2.47 1.04
CA LEU A 305 -1.03 3.26 -0.10
C LEU A 305 -2.56 3.36 -0.10
N ALA A 306 -3.09 4.44 -0.67
CA ALA A 306 -4.53 4.72 -0.65
C ALA A 306 -5.36 3.58 -1.28
N TYR A 307 -4.89 2.98 -2.38
CA TYR A 307 -5.60 1.89 -3.04
C TYR A 307 -5.63 0.61 -2.18
N ILE A 308 -4.59 0.35 -1.36
CA ILE A 308 -4.60 -0.76 -0.40
C ILE A 308 -5.63 -0.50 0.71
N LYS A 309 -5.69 0.74 1.22
CA LYS A 309 -6.70 1.10 2.22
C LYS A 309 -8.12 0.96 1.67
N SER A 310 -8.35 1.38 0.42
CA SER A 310 -9.63 1.20 -0.25
C SER A 310 -9.95 -0.26 -0.55
N TYR A 311 -8.96 -1.11 -0.78
CA TYR A 311 -9.15 -2.55 -0.89
C TYR A 311 -9.64 -3.17 0.44
N PHE A 312 -9.24 -2.61 1.58
CA PHE A 312 -9.72 -2.94 2.93
C PHE A 312 -10.87 -2.02 3.33
N SER A 313 -11.89 -1.96 2.49
CA SER A 313 -13.10 -1.21 2.79
C SER A 313 -14.33 -1.84 2.13
N TYR A 314 -15.49 -1.46 2.61
CA TYR A 314 -16.75 -1.71 1.96
C TYR A 314 -17.59 -0.44 1.89
N LYS A 315 -18.55 -0.43 1.00
CA LYS A 315 -19.53 0.66 0.85
C LYS A 315 -20.89 0.04 0.62
N ILE A 316 -21.91 0.50 1.36
CA ILE A 316 -23.29 0.13 1.09
C ILE A 316 -23.73 0.99 -0.11
N ASP A 317 -23.84 0.34 -1.25
CA ASP A 317 -24.06 0.99 -2.54
C ASP A 317 -25.54 0.84 -2.96
N PRO A 318 -26.26 1.96 -3.28
CA PRO A 318 -27.69 1.96 -3.55
C PRO A 318 -28.11 1.26 -4.84
#